data_c75d1689fb473550a501a6214765d805
#
_entry.id   c75d1689fb473550a501a6214765d805
#
_cell.length_a   1.000
_cell.length_b   1.000
_cell.length_c   1.000
_cell.angle_alpha   90.00
_cell.angle_beta   90.00
_cell.angle_gamma   90.00
#
_symmetry.space_group_name_H-M   'P 1'
#
loop_
_entity.id
_entity.type
_entity.pdbx_description
1 polymer ?
#
loop_
_entity_poly.entity_id
_entity_poly.type
_entity_poly.pdbx_seq_one_letter_code
_entity_poly.pdbx_strand_id
1 'polypeptide(L)'
;MDRDGEGDLADALWMTSTDYLTPTTLSLVRLDGDGELLAVEPLKAAPAFFDAEGLVAEQHFATSDDGTRVPYFVVRREDLALDGTAPTLLYGYGGFEISLTPGYSGGLGRAWLSRGGVYVVANIRGGGEYGPAWHQAALKGNRHRAYEDFAAVARDLVARGITSPQHLGVQGGSNGGLLTGNMLTQYPELFGAVVVQVPLLDMERYHLLLAGASWVAEYGDPEDPAELEQLLRFSPYHLFDAGRTYPPVLFTTSTKDDRVHPGHARKLAARMLEAGKDVTSYENIEGGHGGAATNAQAAHMAALAYTFLWGRLT
;
A
#
# COMPACT_ATOMS: atom_id res chain seq x y z
N MET A 1 11.11 -33.76 -2.79
CA MET A 1 11.71 -34.54 -1.69
C MET A 1 11.75 -35.97 -2.14
N ASP A 2 12.92 -36.52 -2.26
CA ASP A 2 13.09 -37.97 -2.41
C ASP A 2 12.62 -38.60 -1.10
N ARG A 3 11.67 -39.51 -1.17
CA ARG A 3 11.04 -40.09 0.07
C ARG A 3 11.95 -40.98 0.88
N ASP A 4 13.05 -41.40 0.30
CA ASP A 4 13.93 -42.42 0.88
C ASP A 4 15.28 -41.86 1.36
N GLY A 5 15.57 -40.55 1.18
CA GLY A 5 16.75 -39.89 1.76
C GLY A 5 18.12 -40.39 1.25
N GLU A 6 18.14 -41.23 0.24
CA GLU A 6 19.35 -41.89 -0.28
C GLU A 6 19.68 -41.45 -1.74
N GLY A 7 19.44 -40.22 -2.11
CA GLY A 7 19.74 -39.73 -3.45
C GLY A 7 20.61 -38.49 -3.43
N ASP A 8 21.08 -38.04 -4.60
CA ASP A 8 21.85 -36.80 -4.82
C ASP A 8 21.17 -35.52 -4.29
N LEU A 9 19.91 -35.63 -3.80
CA LEU A 9 19.10 -34.55 -3.25
C LEU A 9 18.80 -34.71 -1.75
N ALA A 10 19.45 -35.66 -1.04
CA ALA A 10 19.19 -35.90 0.37
C ALA A 10 19.37 -34.66 1.24
N ASP A 11 20.40 -33.84 0.93
CA ASP A 11 20.72 -32.59 1.62
C ASP A 11 20.40 -31.38 0.74
N ALA A 12 19.29 -31.42 0.02
CA ALA A 12 18.85 -30.35 -0.86
C ALA A 12 17.41 -29.91 -0.60
N LEU A 13 17.13 -28.64 -0.80
CA LEU A 13 15.78 -28.06 -0.70
C LEU A 13 15.46 -27.16 -1.89
N TRP A 14 14.18 -27.05 -2.20
CA TRP A 14 13.68 -26.11 -3.19
C TRP A 14 13.43 -24.77 -2.52
N MET A 15 14.01 -23.70 -3.05
CA MET A 15 13.82 -22.35 -2.56
C MET A 15 13.19 -21.48 -3.65
N THR A 16 12.14 -20.73 -3.29
CA THR A 16 11.59 -19.66 -4.12
C THR A 16 11.92 -18.33 -3.47
N SER A 17 12.59 -17.44 -4.20
CA SER A 17 12.97 -16.11 -3.75
C SER A 17 12.43 -15.04 -4.70
N THR A 18 12.15 -13.86 -4.16
CA THR A 18 11.77 -12.66 -4.90
C THR A 18 12.04 -11.43 -4.04
N ASP A 19 12.26 -10.29 -4.69
CA ASP A 19 12.30 -8.97 -4.04
C ASP A 19 11.73 -7.90 -4.97
N TYR A 20 11.88 -6.62 -4.66
CA TYR A 20 11.36 -5.51 -5.49
C TYR A 20 12.01 -5.43 -6.88
N LEU A 21 13.24 -5.92 -7.04
CA LEU A 21 14.08 -5.79 -8.23
C LEU A 21 14.28 -7.13 -8.95
N THR A 22 14.10 -8.24 -8.23
CA THR A 22 14.36 -9.59 -8.72
C THR A 22 13.06 -10.36 -8.92
N PRO A 23 12.74 -10.81 -10.15
CA PRO A 23 11.60 -11.67 -10.42
C PRO A 23 11.67 -12.97 -9.61
N THR A 24 10.49 -13.55 -9.33
CA THR A 24 10.41 -14.83 -8.62
C THR A 24 11.30 -15.88 -9.28
N THR A 25 12.23 -16.44 -8.50
CA THR A 25 13.23 -17.39 -8.94
C THR A 25 13.15 -18.67 -8.11
N LEU A 26 13.04 -19.81 -8.78
CA LEU A 26 13.16 -21.14 -8.18
C LEU A 26 14.62 -21.56 -8.21
N SER A 27 15.14 -21.94 -7.07
CA SER A 27 16.52 -22.43 -6.90
C SER A 27 16.56 -23.78 -6.22
N LEU A 28 17.56 -24.58 -6.51
CA LEU A 28 17.97 -25.73 -5.73
C LEU A 28 19.06 -25.30 -4.75
N VAL A 29 18.81 -25.47 -3.48
CA VAL A 29 19.77 -25.17 -2.42
C VAL A 29 20.36 -26.50 -1.93
N ARG A 30 21.68 -26.58 -1.87
CA ARG A 30 22.40 -27.74 -1.34
C ARG A 30 23.01 -27.38 0.00
N LEU A 31 22.84 -28.28 0.97
CA LEU A 31 23.40 -28.14 2.30
C LEU A 31 24.47 -29.23 2.51
N ASP A 32 25.38 -29.02 3.43
CA ASP A 32 26.27 -30.09 3.90
C ASP A 32 25.61 -30.94 5.00
N GLY A 33 26.32 -31.96 5.48
CA GLY A 33 25.80 -32.86 6.54
C GLY A 33 25.55 -32.17 7.87
N ASP A 34 26.04 -30.95 8.07
CA ASP A 34 25.83 -30.12 9.26
C ASP A 34 24.72 -29.06 9.03
N GLY A 35 24.12 -29.04 7.83
CA GLY A 35 23.05 -28.13 7.45
C GLY A 35 23.53 -26.75 6.98
N GLU A 36 24.82 -26.57 6.73
CA GLU A 36 25.39 -25.33 6.23
C GLU A 36 25.20 -25.22 4.70
N LEU A 37 25.09 -23.98 4.21
CA LEU A 37 24.85 -23.68 2.80
C LEU A 37 26.08 -24.00 1.95
N LEU A 38 25.98 -25.00 1.06
CA LEU A 38 27.02 -25.33 0.08
C LEU A 38 26.86 -24.58 -1.23
N ALA A 39 25.63 -24.54 -1.78
CA ALA A 39 25.36 -23.92 -3.06
C ALA A 39 23.91 -23.50 -3.21
N VAL A 40 23.68 -22.42 -3.98
CA VAL A 40 22.36 -22.02 -4.49
C VAL A 40 22.43 -22.03 -6.02
N GLU A 41 21.71 -22.93 -6.65
CA GLU A 41 21.64 -23.07 -8.11
C GLU A 41 20.29 -22.52 -8.60
N PRO A 42 20.25 -21.34 -9.27
CA PRO A 42 19.03 -20.85 -9.91
C PRO A 42 18.63 -21.77 -11.07
N LEU A 43 17.39 -22.28 -11.04
CA LEU A 43 16.89 -23.22 -12.05
C LEU A 43 15.94 -22.53 -13.03
N LYS A 44 15.04 -21.68 -12.53
CA LYS A 44 14.03 -21.02 -13.33
C LYS A 44 13.61 -19.70 -12.71
N ALA A 45 13.63 -18.64 -13.49
CA ALA A 45 13.14 -17.33 -13.10
C ALA A 45 11.90 -16.94 -13.92
N ALA A 46 10.99 -16.19 -13.30
CA ALA A 46 9.94 -15.48 -14.02
C ALA A 46 10.55 -14.40 -14.93
N PRO A 47 9.86 -13.97 -16.00
CA PRO A 47 10.37 -12.92 -16.88
C PRO A 47 10.59 -11.60 -16.13
N ALA A 48 11.70 -10.92 -16.44
CA ALA A 48 11.89 -9.53 -16.05
C ALA A 48 11.14 -8.61 -17.02
N PHE A 49 10.41 -7.63 -16.47
CA PHE A 49 9.60 -6.68 -17.25
C PHE A 49 10.17 -5.25 -17.28
N PHE A 50 11.23 -5.00 -16.53
CA PHE A 50 11.98 -3.74 -16.53
C PHE A 50 13.45 -4.02 -16.23
N ASP A 51 14.30 -3.07 -16.59
CA ASP A 51 15.72 -3.09 -16.26
C ASP A 51 15.91 -2.59 -14.84
N ALA A 52 16.51 -3.42 -13.97
CA ALA A 52 16.81 -3.10 -12.59
C ALA A 52 18.25 -2.60 -12.36
N GLU A 53 19.06 -2.45 -13.43
CA GLU A 53 20.44 -1.96 -13.31
C GLU A 53 20.45 -0.54 -12.73
N GLY A 54 21.29 -0.31 -11.72
CA GLY A 54 21.39 0.94 -11.00
C GLY A 54 20.21 1.27 -10.08
N LEU A 55 19.30 0.32 -9.85
CA LEU A 55 18.28 0.42 -8.80
C LEU A 55 18.73 -0.29 -7.53
N VAL A 56 18.35 0.27 -6.39
CA VAL A 56 18.58 -0.30 -5.05
C VAL A 56 17.28 -0.36 -4.26
N ALA A 57 17.19 -1.33 -3.36
CA ALA A 57 16.13 -1.45 -2.38
C ALA A 57 16.75 -1.38 -0.98
N GLU A 58 16.32 -0.42 -0.17
CA GLU A 58 16.87 -0.16 1.16
C GLU A 58 15.76 -0.19 2.20
N GLN A 59 16.06 -0.72 3.39
CA GLN A 59 15.15 -0.64 4.53
C GLN A 59 15.56 0.50 5.45
N HIS A 60 14.57 1.31 5.82
CA HIS A 60 14.71 2.41 6.77
C HIS A 60 13.68 2.29 7.90
N PHE A 61 13.80 3.16 8.90
CA PHE A 61 12.87 3.24 10.02
C PHE A 61 12.49 4.69 10.28
N ALA A 62 11.21 4.99 10.23
CA ALA A 62 10.64 6.25 10.74
C ALA A 62 10.32 6.12 12.23
N THR A 63 10.18 7.24 12.93
CA THR A 63 9.72 7.27 14.32
C THR A 63 8.30 7.84 14.35
N SER A 64 7.34 7.03 14.79
CA SER A 64 5.94 7.42 14.95
C SER A 64 5.74 8.38 16.12
N ASP A 65 4.57 9.00 16.21
CA ASP A 65 4.27 10.02 17.23
C ASP A 65 4.37 9.49 18.68
N ASP A 66 4.17 8.19 18.89
CA ASP A 66 4.35 7.49 20.17
C ASP A 66 5.77 6.92 20.41
N GLY A 67 6.72 7.22 19.52
CA GLY A 67 8.10 6.73 19.58
C GLY A 67 8.31 5.34 18.95
N THR A 68 7.27 4.69 18.43
CA THR A 68 7.39 3.40 17.75
C THR A 68 8.24 3.53 16.49
N ARG A 69 9.19 2.60 16.31
CA ARG A 69 9.98 2.53 15.09
C ARG A 69 9.24 1.75 14.01
N VAL A 70 8.91 2.43 12.93
CA VAL A 70 8.12 1.93 11.81
C VAL A 70 9.05 1.61 10.64
N PRO A 71 9.18 0.32 10.22
CA PRO A 71 10.00 -0.03 9.09
C PRO A 71 9.32 0.35 7.77
N TYR A 72 10.14 0.69 6.79
CA TYR A 72 9.68 0.89 5.42
C TYR A 72 10.82 0.61 4.43
N PHE A 73 10.48 0.21 3.21
CA PHE A 73 11.41 0.00 2.13
C PHE A 73 11.36 1.15 1.14
N VAL A 74 12.52 1.53 0.62
CA VAL A 74 12.67 2.52 -0.46
C VAL A 74 13.34 1.84 -1.65
N VAL A 75 12.69 1.91 -2.80
CA VAL A 75 13.23 1.43 -4.08
C VAL A 75 13.47 2.64 -4.97
N ARG A 76 14.73 2.85 -5.35
CA ARG A 76 15.16 4.06 -6.06
C ARG A 76 16.40 3.80 -6.92
N ARG A 77 16.76 4.76 -7.75
CA ARG A 77 18.08 4.76 -8.35
C ARG A 77 19.16 4.95 -7.28
N GLU A 78 20.27 4.25 -7.42
CA GLU A 78 21.43 4.37 -6.53
C GLU A 78 22.01 5.79 -6.56
N ASP A 79 22.06 6.40 -7.76
CA ASP A 79 22.57 7.75 -8.01
C ASP A 79 21.53 8.87 -7.81
N LEU A 80 20.41 8.60 -7.12
CA LEU A 80 19.36 9.59 -6.86
C LEU A 80 19.91 10.79 -6.08
N ALA A 81 19.72 12.01 -6.62
CA ALA A 81 19.97 13.23 -5.89
C ALA A 81 18.97 13.37 -4.72
N LEU A 82 19.50 13.61 -3.51
CA LEU A 82 18.66 13.81 -2.31
C LEU A 82 18.35 15.31 -2.14
N ASP A 83 17.66 15.89 -3.10
CA ASP A 83 17.31 17.31 -3.19
C ASP A 83 15.82 17.61 -2.99
N GLY A 84 15.04 16.58 -2.67
CA GLY A 84 13.60 16.68 -2.40
C GLY A 84 12.72 16.73 -3.63
N THR A 85 13.26 16.52 -4.84
CA THR A 85 12.50 16.69 -6.10
C THR A 85 12.01 15.38 -6.72
N ALA A 86 12.40 14.22 -6.18
CA ALA A 86 12.05 12.94 -6.79
C ALA A 86 10.56 12.63 -6.64
N PRO A 87 9.86 12.33 -7.76
CA PRO A 87 8.48 11.85 -7.70
C PRO A 87 8.45 10.52 -6.98
N THR A 88 7.77 10.50 -5.84
CA THR A 88 7.76 9.37 -4.91
C THR A 88 6.35 8.85 -4.70
N LEU A 89 6.17 7.53 -4.85
CA LEU A 89 4.94 6.82 -4.55
C LEU A 89 5.09 6.06 -3.25
N LEU A 90 4.34 6.47 -2.23
CA LEU A 90 4.25 5.80 -0.93
C LEU A 90 3.02 4.88 -0.92
N TYR A 91 3.24 3.60 -0.60
CA TYR A 91 2.22 2.56 -0.50
C TYR A 91 2.20 1.95 0.90
N GLY A 92 1.01 1.60 1.37
CA GLY A 92 0.81 0.91 2.63
C GLY A 92 -0.57 0.23 2.70
N TYR A 93 -0.75 -0.63 3.72
CA TYR A 93 -2.03 -1.30 3.96
C TYR A 93 -2.47 -1.16 5.42
N GLY A 94 -1.71 -1.68 6.36
CA GLY A 94 -1.86 -1.46 7.81
C GLY A 94 -3.18 -1.98 8.38
N GLY A 95 -3.53 -3.24 8.14
CA GLY A 95 -4.72 -3.86 8.70
C GLY A 95 -4.80 -5.36 8.46
N PHE A 96 -5.69 -6.03 9.16
CA PHE A 96 -6.01 -7.45 8.99
C PHE A 96 -4.81 -8.40 9.12
N GLU A 97 -3.76 -7.98 9.84
CA GLU A 97 -2.52 -8.75 10.00
C GLU A 97 -1.84 -9.10 8.66
N ILE A 98 -2.10 -8.32 7.59
CA ILE A 98 -1.49 -8.54 6.29
C ILE A 98 -0.08 -7.94 6.28
N SER A 99 0.93 -8.79 6.05
CA SER A 99 2.32 -8.37 5.92
C SER A 99 2.63 -7.95 4.48
N LEU A 100 3.16 -6.74 4.30
CA LEU A 100 3.69 -6.27 3.03
C LEU A 100 5.16 -6.67 2.91
N THR A 101 5.40 -7.85 2.32
CA THR A 101 6.75 -8.36 2.07
C THR A 101 7.28 -7.87 0.71
N PRO A 102 8.61 -7.76 0.54
CA PRO A 102 9.20 -7.46 -0.76
C PRO A 102 8.72 -8.41 -1.86
N GLY A 103 8.36 -7.87 -3.01
CA GLY A 103 7.89 -8.64 -4.14
C GLY A 103 8.05 -7.90 -5.46
N TYR A 104 8.30 -8.64 -6.54
CA TYR A 104 8.51 -8.09 -7.86
C TYR A 104 7.19 -7.67 -8.51
N SER A 105 7.12 -6.44 -8.97
CA SER A 105 6.01 -5.92 -9.76
C SER A 105 6.49 -5.34 -11.09
N GLY A 106 6.30 -6.10 -12.18
CA GLY A 106 6.67 -5.65 -13.52
C GLY A 106 5.93 -4.38 -13.96
N GLY A 107 4.67 -4.23 -13.57
CA GLY A 107 3.87 -3.04 -13.88
C GLY A 107 4.40 -1.78 -13.21
N LEU A 108 4.70 -1.84 -11.91
CA LEU A 108 5.32 -0.76 -11.15
C LEU A 108 6.70 -0.42 -11.72
N GLY A 109 7.54 -1.44 -11.93
CA GLY A 109 8.89 -1.25 -12.44
C GLY A 109 8.89 -0.51 -13.78
N ARG A 110 8.03 -0.94 -14.72
CA ARG A 110 7.94 -0.32 -16.05
C ARG A 110 7.27 1.05 -16.04
N ALA A 111 6.22 1.24 -15.25
CA ALA A 111 5.44 2.47 -15.26
C ALA A 111 6.03 3.57 -14.36
N TRP A 112 6.77 3.22 -13.33
CA TRP A 112 7.24 4.14 -12.29
C TRP A 112 8.77 4.16 -12.17
N LEU A 113 9.40 3.03 -11.80
CA LEU A 113 10.84 2.96 -11.54
C LEU A 113 11.69 3.25 -12.79
N SER A 114 11.32 2.69 -13.96
CA SER A 114 12.02 2.95 -15.24
C SER A 114 11.97 4.41 -15.69
N ARG A 115 11.09 5.22 -15.09
CA ARG A 115 10.98 6.66 -15.35
C ARG A 115 11.75 7.49 -14.32
N GLY A 116 12.43 6.86 -13.36
CA GLY A 116 13.17 7.51 -12.29
C GLY A 116 12.34 7.84 -11.04
N GLY A 117 11.10 7.34 -10.96
CA GLY A 117 10.28 7.48 -9.75
C GLY A 117 10.79 6.62 -8.60
N VAL A 118 10.60 7.09 -7.38
CA VAL A 118 10.88 6.36 -6.14
C VAL A 118 9.63 5.62 -5.68
N TYR A 119 9.77 4.37 -5.25
CA TYR A 119 8.69 3.58 -4.67
C TYR A 119 8.98 3.24 -3.23
N VAL A 120 8.01 3.44 -2.36
CA VAL A 120 8.13 3.23 -0.92
C VAL A 120 7.01 2.33 -0.43
N VAL A 121 7.36 1.33 0.38
CA VAL A 121 6.40 0.44 1.05
C VAL A 121 6.55 0.60 2.56
N ALA A 122 5.49 1.07 3.21
CA ALA A 122 5.47 1.27 4.66
C ALA A 122 4.85 0.06 5.37
N ASN A 123 5.61 -0.54 6.28
CA ASN A 123 5.21 -1.69 7.11
C ASN A 123 4.61 -1.20 8.45
N ILE A 124 3.48 -0.50 8.36
CA ILE A 124 2.83 0.17 9.49
C ILE A 124 2.07 -0.80 10.40
N ARG A 125 1.82 -0.39 11.64
CA ARG A 125 0.96 -1.14 12.58
C ARG A 125 -0.41 -1.43 11.97
N GLY A 126 -1.00 -2.53 12.40
CA GLY A 126 -2.20 -3.13 11.78
C GLY A 126 -1.86 -4.23 10.77
N GLY A 127 -0.64 -4.21 10.18
CA GLY A 127 -0.08 -5.30 9.41
C GLY A 127 0.44 -6.45 10.29
N GLY A 128 0.99 -7.49 9.65
CA GLY A 128 1.49 -8.71 10.31
C GLY A 128 3.02 -8.82 10.37
N GLU A 129 3.75 -7.78 9.95
CA GLU A 129 5.21 -7.85 9.73
C GLU A 129 6.00 -8.23 11.00
N TYR A 130 5.49 -7.86 12.17
CA TYR A 130 6.04 -8.25 13.47
C TYR A 130 5.09 -9.15 14.27
N GLY A 131 4.21 -9.89 13.56
CA GLY A 131 3.26 -10.81 14.16
C GLY A 131 2.04 -10.14 14.81
N PRO A 132 1.25 -10.91 15.59
CA PRO A 132 -0.04 -10.46 16.12
C PRO A 132 0.00 -9.20 16.96
N ALA A 133 1.09 -8.94 17.69
CA ALA A 133 1.21 -7.75 18.51
C ALA A 133 1.26 -6.46 17.66
N TRP A 134 1.88 -6.52 16.48
CA TRP A 134 1.93 -5.41 15.52
C TRP A 134 0.56 -5.09 14.95
N HIS A 135 -0.21 -6.11 14.62
CA HIS A 135 -1.61 -5.99 14.21
C HIS A 135 -2.48 -5.39 15.31
N GLN A 136 -2.47 -6.00 16.50
CA GLN A 136 -3.32 -5.62 17.61
C GLN A 136 -3.05 -4.18 18.10
N ALA A 137 -1.83 -3.67 17.91
CA ALA A 137 -1.47 -2.31 18.28
C ALA A 137 -2.27 -1.23 17.55
N ALA A 138 -2.92 -1.55 16.41
CA ALA A 138 -3.74 -0.64 15.62
C ALA A 138 -5.17 -1.12 15.39
N LEU A 139 -5.73 -1.93 16.31
CA LEU A 139 -7.13 -2.32 16.26
C LEU A 139 -8.07 -1.28 16.87
N LYS A 140 -9.29 -1.19 16.34
CA LYS A 140 -10.41 -0.42 16.90
C LYS A 140 -10.01 1.00 17.31
N GLY A 141 -10.16 1.36 18.59
CA GLY A 141 -9.82 2.67 19.14
C GLY A 141 -8.35 3.09 18.97
N ASN A 142 -7.44 2.14 18.69
CA ASN A 142 -6.04 2.41 18.40
C ASN A 142 -5.74 2.55 16.90
N ARG A 143 -6.75 2.56 16.05
CA ARG A 143 -6.61 2.62 14.59
C ARG A 143 -5.80 3.82 14.08
N HIS A 144 -5.88 4.95 14.79
CA HIS A 144 -5.12 6.15 14.50
C HIS A 144 -3.60 5.90 14.41
N ARG A 145 -3.06 4.93 15.16
CA ARG A 145 -1.62 4.59 15.14
C ARG A 145 -1.12 4.15 13.77
N ALA A 146 -1.94 3.45 12.97
CA ALA A 146 -1.59 3.11 11.60
C ALA A 146 -1.42 4.37 10.72
N TYR A 147 -2.25 5.38 10.95
CA TYR A 147 -2.20 6.65 10.20
C TYR A 147 -1.03 7.53 10.64
N GLU A 148 -0.75 7.59 11.95
CA GLU A 148 0.43 8.24 12.52
C GLU A 148 1.73 7.63 11.99
N ASP A 149 1.81 6.29 11.95
CA ASP A 149 2.95 5.56 11.38
C ASP A 149 3.19 5.92 9.92
N PHE A 150 2.13 5.95 9.11
CA PHE A 150 2.24 6.25 7.69
C PHE A 150 2.62 7.71 7.44
N ALA A 151 2.07 8.63 8.21
CA ALA A 151 2.46 10.04 8.20
C ALA A 151 3.91 10.23 8.65
N ALA A 152 4.38 9.47 9.64
CA ALA A 152 5.78 9.50 10.09
C ALA A 152 6.74 9.05 8.98
N VAL A 153 6.39 8.01 8.21
CA VAL A 153 7.18 7.59 7.03
C VAL A 153 7.22 8.71 5.98
N ALA A 154 6.10 9.37 5.69
CA ALA A 154 6.06 10.50 4.77
C ALA A 154 6.99 11.65 5.23
N ARG A 155 6.97 12.00 6.51
CA ARG A 155 7.86 13.02 7.09
C ARG A 155 9.33 12.62 7.04
N ASP A 156 9.65 11.35 7.29
CA ASP A 156 11.03 10.85 7.25
C ASP A 156 11.60 10.86 5.81
N LEU A 157 10.80 10.54 4.79
CA LEU A 157 11.18 10.65 3.39
C LEU A 157 11.54 12.10 3.01
N VAL A 158 10.77 13.07 3.48
CA VAL A 158 11.04 14.50 3.27
C VAL A 158 12.31 14.93 4.04
N ALA A 159 12.45 14.51 5.29
CA ALA A 159 13.62 14.81 6.10
C ALA A 159 14.94 14.26 5.54
N ARG A 160 14.87 13.11 4.84
CA ARG A 160 16.00 12.51 4.12
C ARG A 160 16.33 13.21 2.80
N GLY A 161 15.51 14.15 2.35
CA GLY A 161 15.67 14.81 1.06
C GLY A 161 15.35 13.92 -0.14
N ILE A 162 14.67 12.79 0.05
CA ILE A 162 14.26 11.90 -1.05
C ILE A 162 13.19 12.60 -1.90
N THR A 163 12.25 13.26 -1.24
CA THR A 163 11.09 13.91 -1.86
C THR A 163 10.65 15.12 -1.05
N SER A 164 9.63 15.82 -1.49
CA SER A 164 8.92 16.87 -0.75
C SER A 164 7.41 16.64 -0.85
N PRO A 165 6.58 17.32 -0.06
CA PRO A 165 5.13 17.16 -0.14
C PRO A 165 4.57 17.32 -1.54
N GLN A 166 5.14 18.20 -2.36
CA GLN A 166 4.72 18.43 -3.75
C GLN A 166 5.01 17.24 -4.67
N HIS A 167 6.05 16.47 -4.36
CA HIS A 167 6.52 15.33 -5.16
C HIS A 167 6.19 13.97 -4.52
N LEU A 168 5.48 13.97 -3.36
CA LEU A 168 5.05 12.76 -2.65
C LEU A 168 3.58 12.45 -2.93
N GLY A 169 3.34 11.30 -3.54
CA GLY A 169 1.99 10.77 -3.72
C GLY A 169 1.76 9.50 -2.94
N VAL A 170 0.50 9.20 -2.65
CA VAL A 170 0.11 7.97 -1.96
C VAL A 170 -0.92 7.18 -2.75
N GLN A 171 -0.86 5.86 -2.62
CA GLN A 171 -1.81 4.93 -3.22
C GLN A 171 -2.14 3.82 -2.23
N GLY A 172 -3.42 3.43 -2.17
CA GLY A 172 -3.86 2.30 -1.37
C GLY A 172 -5.24 1.83 -1.79
N GLY A 173 -5.49 0.53 -1.62
CA GLY A 173 -6.76 -0.10 -1.97
C GLY A 173 -7.42 -0.79 -0.78
N SER A 174 -8.76 -0.87 -0.76
CA SER A 174 -9.53 -1.52 0.30
C SER A 174 -9.26 -0.87 1.67
N ASN A 175 -8.74 -1.59 2.64
CA ASN A 175 -8.22 -1.01 3.88
C ASN A 175 -7.10 0.02 3.62
N GLY A 176 -6.24 -0.22 2.61
CA GLY A 176 -5.28 0.79 2.13
C GLY A 176 -5.97 2.01 1.52
N GLY A 177 -7.19 1.87 0.99
CA GLY A 177 -8.04 2.98 0.56
C GLY A 177 -8.60 3.79 1.76
N LEU A 178 -8.91 3.14 2.87
CA LEU A 178 -9.22 3.81 4.13
C LEU A 178 -7.98 4.57 4.66
N LEU A 179 -6.79 3.95 4.57
CA LEU A 179 -5.52 4.60 4.93
C LEU A 179 -5.30 5.88 4.11
N THR A 180 -5.36 5.79 2.77
CA THR A 180 -5.13 6.95 1.90
C THR A 180 -6.26 7.99 2.00
N GLY A 181 -7.50 7.57 2.29
CA GLY A 181 -8.60 8.46 2.64
C GLY A 181 -8.33 9.25 3.94
N ASN A 182 -7.71 8.62 4.93
CA ASN A 182 -7.29 9.30 6.17
C ASN A 182 -6.08 10.21 5.93
N MET A 183 -5.14 9.82 5.05
CA MET A 183 -4.06 10.73 4.63
C MET A 183 -4.63 11.98 3.96
N LEU A 184 -5.59 11.80 3.05
CA LEU A 184 -6.28 12.91 2.39
C LEU A 184 -6.95 13.87 3.39
N THR A 185 -7.65 13.33 4.40
CA THR A 185 -8.49 14.15 5.28
C THR A 185 -7.77 14.65 6.53
N GLN A 186 -6.80 13.91 7.05
CA GLN A 186 -6.10 14.27 8.30
C GLN A 186 -4.73 14.92 8.06
N TYR A 187 -4.01 14.50 7.00
CA TYR A 187 -2.63 14.94 6.70
C TYR A 187 -2.46 15.47 5.26
N PRO A 188 -3.41 16.26 4.71
CA PRO A 188 -3.36 16.69 3.31
C PRO A 188 -2.11 17.50 2.95
N GLU A 189 -1.46 18.14 3.93
CA GLU A 189 -0.25 18.94 3.74
C GLU A 189 1.00 18.12 3.41
N LEU A 190 0.96 16.81 3.64
CA LEU A 190 2.11 15.93 3.38
C LEU A 190 2.19 15.43 1.95
N PHE A 191 1.15 15.62 1.13
CA PHE A 191 1.02 14.95 -0.16
C PHE A 191 0.66 15.89 -1.31
N GLY A 192 1.29 15.68 -2.47
CA GLY A 192 0.99 16.37 -3.72
C GLY A 192 -0.15 15.72 -4.51
N ALA A 193 -0.43 14.43 -4.29
CA ALA A 193 -1.53 13.71 -4.93
C ALA A 193 -1.92 12.45 -4.13
N VAL A 194 -3.20 12.08 -4.17
CA VAL A 194 -3.73 10.91 -3.45
C VAL A 194 -4.54 10.02 -4.38
N VAL A 195 -4.26 8.70 -4.35
CA VAL A 195 -5.04 7.68 -5.05
C VAL A 195 -5.73 6.78 -4.03
N VAL A 196 -7.05 6.72 -4.09
CA VAL A 196 -7.94 6.03 -3.14
C VAL A 196 -8.73 4.97 -3.91
N GLN A 197 -8.39 3.69 -3.72
CA GLN A 197 -8.91 2.60 -4.54
C GLN A 197 -9.83 1.68 -3.75
N VAL A 198 -11.00 1.33 -4.31
CA VAL A 198 -12.01 0.43 -3.71
C VAL A 198 -12.16 0.61 -2.19
N PRO A 199 -12.32 1.85 -1.70
CA PRO A 199 -12.05 2.21 -0.31
C PRO A 199 -13.24 2.05 0.62
N LEU A 200 -12.98 1.85 1.93
CA LEU A 200 -13.92 2.21 2.99
C LEU A 200 -13.72 3.69 3.33
N LEU A 201 -14.78 4.49 3.36
CA LEU A 201 -14.67 5.92 3.66
C LEU A 201 -15.76 6.41 4.64
N ASP A 202 -16.89 5.71 4.74
CA ASP A 202 -17.97 6.00 5.68
C ASP A 202 -17.99 4.91 6.76
N MET A 203 -17.31 5.16 7.86
CA MET A 203 -17.14 4.18 8.93
C MET A 203 -18.33 4.12 9.89
N GLU A 204 -19.25 5.07 9.83
CA GLU A 204 -20.52 4.99 10.56
C GLU A 204 -21.44 3.89 10.00
N ARG A 205 -21.40 3.67 8.67
CA ARG A 205 -22.33 2.76 7.98
C ARG A 205 -21.68 1.54 7.36
N TYR A 206 -20.37 1.37 7.52
CA TYR A 206 -19.63 0.33 6.79
C TYR A 206 -20.17 -1.07 7.06
N HIS A 207 -20.63 -1.35 8.31
CA HIS A 207 -21.15 -2.65 8.74
C HIS A 207 -22.48 -3.02 8.06
N LEU A 208 -23.22 -2.03 7.54
CA LEU A 208 -24.48 -2.24 6.81
C LEU A 208 -24.27 -2.48 5.30
N LEU A 209 -23.04 -2.39 4.82
CA LEU A 209 -22.71 -2.37 3.40
C LEU A 209 -21.89 -3.62 3.01
N LEU A 210 -22.52 -4.53 2.22
CA LEU A 210 -21.90 -5.76 1.70
C LEU A 210 -21.20 -6.58 2.80
N ALA A 211 -19.89 -6.84 2.69
CA ALA A 211 -19.14 -7.63 3.65
C ALA A 211 -18.77 -6.88 4.95
N GLY A 212 -19.18 -5.62 5.10
CA GLY A 212 -18.77 -4.74 6.19
C GLY A 212 -18.95 -5.30 7.59
N ALA A 213 -20.08 -5.99 7.86
CA ALA A 213 -20.33 -6.60 9.17
C ALA A 213 -19.22 -7.59 9.62
N SER A 214 -18.51 -8.20 8.67
CA SER A 214 -17.42 -9.14 8.97
C SER A 214 -16.15 -8.47 9.50
N TRP A 215 -16.06 -7.12 9.48
CA TRP A 215 -14.87 -6.35 9.85
C TRP A 215 -15.00 -5.64 11.21
N VAL A 216 -16.05 -5.91 11.97
CA VAL A 216 -16.28 -5.30 13.28
C VAL A 216 -15.15 -5.62 14.28
N ALA A 217 -14.55 -6.81 14.16
CA ALA A 217 -13.40 -7.17 14.99
C ALA A 217 -12.16 -6.29 14.72
N GLU A 218 -12.01 -5.80 13.50
CA GLU A 218 -10.89 -4.96 13.09
C GLU A 218 -11.13 -3.48 13.43
N TYR A 219 -12.32 -2.95 13.09
CA TYR A 219 -12.58 -1.52 13.15
C TYR A 219 -13.39 -1.07 14.38
N GLY A 220 -14.25 -1.92 14.90
CA GLY A 220 -15.20 -1.59 15.95
C GLY A 220 -16.65 -1.66 15.48
N ASP A 221 -17.59 -1.73 16.42
CA ASP A 221 -19.04 -1.83 16.17
C ASP A 221 -19.68 -0.44 16.15
N PRO A 222 -20.24 0.05 15.01
CA PRO A 222 -20.95 1.31 14.95
C PRO A 222 -22.26 1.34 15.78
N GLU A 223 -22.80 0.19 16.17
CA GLU A 223 -23.98 0.12 17.04
C GLU A 223 -23.63 0.34 18.53
N ASP A 224 -22.35 0.23 18.89
CA ASP A 224 -21.85 0.65 20.20
C ASP A 224 -21.48 2.14 20.16
N PRO A 225 -22.15 3.03 20.95
CA PRO A 225 -21.87 4.46 20.91
C PRO A 225 -20.41 4.84 21.23
N ALA A 226 -19.72 4.08 22.08
CA ALA A 226 -18.31 4.35 22.42
C ALA A 226 -17.37 3.94 21.26
N GLU A 227 -17.64 2.82 20.59
CA GLU A 227 -16.87 2.41 19.42
C GLU A 227 -17.19 3.30 18.20
N LEU A 228 -18.45 3.77 18.04
CA LEU A 228 -18.83 4.73 17.01
C LEU A 228 -18.05 6.04 17.13
N GLU A 229 -17.90 6.58 18.34
CA GLU A 229 -17.08 7.78 18.56
C GLU A 229 -15.63 7.59 18.05
N GLN A 230 -15.05 6.40 18.29
CA GLN A 230 -13.72 6.08 17.78
C GLN A 230 -13.69 5.93 16.25
N LEU A 231 -14.70 5.28 15.67
CA LEU A 231 -14.84 5.11 14.21
C LEU A 231 -14.92 6.45 13.48
N LEU A 232 -15.64 7.42 14.03
CA LEU A 232 -15.77 8.75 13.43
C LEU A 232 -14.44 9.52 13.39
N ARG A 233 -13.48 9.22 14.28
CA ARG A 233 -12.15 9.82 14.28
C ARG A 233 -11.29 9.42 13.07
N PHE A 234 -11.66 8.34 12.40
CA PHE A 234 -10.96 7.88 11.18
C PHE A 234 -11.92 7.55 10.03
N SER A 235 -13.06 8.23 9.99
CA SER A 235 -14.03 8.12 8.90
C SER A 235 -13.84 9.28 7.92
N PRO A 236 -13.16 9.09 6.77
CA PRO A 236 -12.85 10.18 5.83
C PRO A 236 -14.08 10.95 5.35
N TYR A 237 -15.21 10.27 5.17
CA TYR A 237 -16.48 10.90 4.81
C TYR A 237 -16.92 11.93 5.85
N HIS A 238 -16.76 11.66 7.15
CA HIS A 238 -17.14 12.56 8.23
C HIS A 238 -16.07 13.61 8.53
N LEU A 239 -14.80 13.27 8.34
CA LEU A 239 -13.65 14.17 8.54
C LEU A 239 -13.48 15.21 7.44
N PHE A 240 -14.11 15.03 6.28
CA PHE A 240 -14.01 15.98 5.18
C PHE A 240 -14.60 17.34 5.58
N ASP A 241 -13.79 18.38 5.44
CA ASP A 241 -14.16 19.79 5.67
C ASP A 241 -14.07 20.56 4.35
N ALA A 242 -15.20 21.11 3.90
CA ALA A 242 -15.27 21.90 2.66
C ALA A 242 -14.39 23.15 2.70
N GLY A 243 -14.11 23.71 3.87
CA GLY A 243 -13.25 24.90 4.05
C GLY A 243 -11.74 24.60 3.95
N ARG A 244 -11.34 23.33 4.03
CA ARG A 244 -9.93 22.94 4.01
C ARG A 244 -9.39 22.72 2.58
N THR A 245 -8.11 22.96 2.38
CA THR A 245 -7.41 22.65 1.12
C THR A 245 -6.97 21.19 1.11
N TYR A 246 -7.12 20.53 -0.03
CA TYR A 246 -6.74 19.13 -0.24
C TYR A 246 -5.88 18.99 -1.50
N PRO A 247 -4.95 18.03 -1.55
CA PRO A 247 -4.27 17.69 -2.78
C PRO A 247 -5.26 17.11 -3.80
N PRO A 248 -4.94 17.13 -5.10
CA PRO A 248 -5.68 16.41 -6.12
C PRO A 248 -5.86 14.95 -5.72
N VAL A 249 -7.08 14.42 -5.91
CA VAL A 249 -7.41 13.04 -5.54
C VAL A 249 -8.04 12.27 -6.69
N LEU A 250 -7.59 11.02 -6.87
CA LEU A 250 -8.21 10.04 -7.75
C LEU A 250 -8.92 8.96 -6.92
N PHE A 251 -10.24 8.89 -7.02
CA PHE A 251 -11.02 7.77 -6.52
C PHE A 251 -11.22 6.73 -7.62
N THR A 252 -10.90 5.47 -7.33
CA THR A 252 -11.27 4.36 -8.22
C THR A 252 -12.08 3.33 -7.47
N THR A 253 -13.12 2.81 -8.11
CA THR A 253 -13.98 1.76 -7.56
C THR A 253 -14.53 0.85 -8.65
N SER A 254 -15.32 -0.13 -8.29
CA SER A 254 -15.96 -1.04 -9.22
C SER A 254 -17.45 -1.21 -8.89
N THR A 255 -18.30 -1.16 -9.91
CA THR A 255 -19.75 -1.32 -9.74
C THR A 255 -20.13 -2.68 -9.14
N LYS A 256 -19.37 -3.73 -9.50
CA LYS A 256 -19.58 -5.11 -9.06
C LYS A 256 -18.68 -5.50 -7.89
N ASP A 257 -18.15 -4.53 -7.15
CA ASP A 257 -17.43 -4.83 -5.92
C ASP A 257 -18.41 -5.54 -4.95
N ASP A 258 -18.06 -6.76 -4.59
CA ASP A 258 -18.85 -7.67 -3.75
C ASP A 258 -18.39 -7.67 -2.27
N ARG A 259 -17.35 -6.90 -1.95
CA ARG A 259 -16.77 -6.79 -0.60
C ARG A 259 -16.96 -5.40 -0.02
N VAL A 260 -16.45 -4.36 -0.70
CA VAL A 260 -16.55 -2.96 -0.28
C VAL A 260 -17.51 -2.23 -1.20
N HIS A 261 -18.63 -1.78 -0.67
CA HIS A 261 -19.66 -1.14 -1.47
C HIS A 261 -19.14 0.14 -2.17
N PRO A 262 -19.33 0.30 -3.50
CA PRO A 262 -18.82 1.46 -4.25
C PRO A 262 -19.41 2.80 -3.76
N GLY A 263 -20.48 2.78 -3.00
CA GLY A 263 -21.07 3.93 -2.34
C GLY A 263 -20.10 4.69 -1.43
N HIS A 264 -19.09 4.02 -0.86
CA HIS A 264 -18.05 4.70 -0.09
C HIS A 264 -17.30 5.73 -0.94
N ALA A 265 -16.75 5.31 -2.08
CA ALA A 265 -16.04 6.20 -3.01
C ALA A 265 -16.96 7.25 -3.61
N ARG A 266 -18.15 6.84 -4.10
CA ARG A 266 -19.12 7.75 -4.74
C ARG A 266 -19.53 8.89 -3.83
N LYS A 267 -19.83 8.60 -2.55
CA LYS A 267 -20.31 9.59 -1.57
C LYS A 267 -19.26 10.66 -1.26
N LEU A 268 -18.01 10.26 -0.97
CA LEU A 268 -16.96 11.22 -0.68
C LEU A 268 -16.56 12.00 -1.92
N ALA A 269 -16.41 11.35 -3.08
CA ALA A 269 -16.11 12.02 -4.34
C ALA A 269 -17.15 13.09 -4.69
N ALA A 270 -18.45 12.76 -4.58
CA ALA A 270 -19.53 13.72 -4.83
C ALA A 270 -19.45 14.93 -3.87
N ARG A 271 -19.29 14.68 -2.56
CA ARG A 271 -19.19 15.72 -1.54
C ARG A 271 -17.99 16.65 -1.76
N MET A 272 -16.86 16.09 -2.18
CA MET A 272 -15.66 16.87 -2.50
C MET A 272 -15.82 17.68 -3.79
N LEU A 273 -16.45 17.11 -4.83
CA LEU A 273 -16.78 17.81 -6.09
C LEU A 273 -17.73 19.00 -5.85
N GLU A 274 -18.80 18.78 -5.05
CA GLU A 274 -19.75 19.86 -4.66
C GLU A 274 -19.03 21.00 -3.91
N ALA A 275 -17.98 20.68 -3.17
CA ALA A 275 -17.13 21.67 -2.49
C ALA A 275 -16.04 22.27 -3.39
N GLY A 276 -16.03 21.99 -4.70
CA GLY A 276 -15.08 22.54 -5.66
C GLY A 276 -13.65 22.02 -5.54
N LYS A 277 -13.44 20.81 -4.96
CA LYS A 277 -12.11 20.22 -4.83
C LYS A 277 -11.66 19.54 -6.13
N ASP A 278 -10.34 19.41 -6.34
CA ASP A 278 -9.76 18.72 -7.52
C ASP A 278 -9.91 17.19 -7.35
N VAL A 279 -10.99 16.65 -7.89
CA VAL A 279 -11.36 15.24 -7.79
C VAL A 279 -11.49 14.63 -9.18
N THR A 280 -10.79 13.53 -9.39
CA THR A 280 -11.02 12.61 -10.50
C THR A 280 -11.68 11.34 -9.95
N SER A 281 -12.70 10.83 -10.61
CA SER A 281 -13.38 9.60 -10.20
C SER A 281 -13.51 8.66 -11.39
N TYR A 282 -13.12 7.40 -11.20
CA TYR A 282 -13.28 6.35 -12.21
C TYR A 282 -13.92 5.11 -11.59
N GLU A 283 -14.96 4.61 -12.23
CA GLU A 283 -15.65 3.40 -11.82
C GLU A 283 -15.63 2.36 -12.94
N ASN A 284 -15.02 1.19 -12.68
CA ASN A 284 -15.08 0.05 -13.59
C ASN A 284 -16.41 -0.68 -13.40
N ILE A 285 -17.20 -0.80 -14.47
CA ILE A 285 -18.54 -1.39 -14.43
C ILE A 285 -18.54 -2.93 -14.40
N GLU A 286 -17.41 -3.58 -14.67
CA GLU A 286 -17.29 -5.03 -14.83
C GLU A 286 -16.46 -5.71 -13.74
N GLY A 287 -15.56 -4.98 -13.08
CA GLY A 287 -14.68 -5.53 -12.07
C GLY A 287 -15.34 -5.78 -10.71
N GLY A 288 -14.89 -6.81 -9.99
CA GLY A 288 -15.20 -7.02 -8.57
C GLY A 288 -14.28 -6.20 -7.65
N HIS A 289 -14.04 -6.67 -6.42
CA HIS A 289 -13.20 -5.97 -5.43
C HIS A 289 -11.75 -5.72 -5.89
N GLY A 290 -11.21 -6.55 -6.77
CA GLY A 290 -9.90 -6.29 -7.39
C GLY A 290 -9.87 -5.11 -8.37
N GLY A 291 -11.00 -4.42 -8.60
CA GLY A 291 -11.12 -3.26 -9.48
C GLY A 291 -11.14 -3.62 -10.98
N ALA A 292 -10.90 -4.89 -11.35
CA ALA A 292 -10.80 -5.35 -12.73
C ALA A 292 -11.28 -6.79 -12.89
N ALA A 293 -11.92 -7.10 -14.03
CA ALA A 293 -12.36 -8.44 -14.40
C ALA A 293 -11.36 -9.16 -15.34
N THR A 294 -10.49 -8.41 -16.01
CA THR A 294 -9.50 -8.93 -16.98
C THR A 294 -8.13 -8.28 -16.78
N ASN A 295 -7.08 -8.92 -17.28
CA ASN A 295 -5.72 -8.35 -17.25
C ASN A 295 -5.65 -6.98 -17.97
N ALA A 296 -6.41 -6.78 -19.04
CA ALA A 296 -6.46 -5.50 -19.75
C ALA A 296 -7.07 -4.39 -18.86
N GLN A 297 -8.13 -4.71 -18.12
CA GLN A 297 -8.72 -3.77 -17.17
C GLN A 297 -7.79 -3.51 -15.99
N ALA A 298 -7.11 -4.53 -15.45
CA ALA A 298 -6.11 -4.37 -14.40
C ALA A 298 -4.96 -3.46 -14.85
N ALA A 299 -4.47 -3.63 -16.07
CA ALA A 299 -3.46 -2.76 -16.67
C ALA A 299 -3.97 -1.32 -16.83
N HIS A 300 -5.22 -1.13 -17.27
CA HIS A 300 -5.83 0.19 -17.39
C HIS A 300 -5.96 0.88 -16.02
N MET A 301 -6.43 0.17 -14.99
CA MET A 301 -6.56 0.71 -13.63
C MET A 301 -5.20 1.12 -13.04
N ALA A 302 -4.17 0.29 -13.25
CA ALA A 302 -2.81 0.60 -12.82
C ALA A 302 -2.25 1.81 -13.59
N ALA A 303 -2.41 1.84 -14.92
CA ALA A 303 -1.97 2.94 -15.76
C ALA A 303 -2.66 4.27 -15.39
N LEU A 304 -3.96 4.24 -15.07
CA LEU A 304 -4.71 5.40 -14.61
C LEU A 304 -4.10 5.98 -13.32
N ALA A 305 -3.83 5.14 -12.33
CA ALA A 305 -3.24 5.57 -11.06
C ALA A 305 -1.82 6.15 -11.27
N TYR A 306 -0.95 5.44 -11.99
CA TYR A 306 0.42 5.92 -12.23
C TYR A 306 0.46 7.18 -13.09
N THR A 307 -0.41 7.30 -14.10
CA THR A 307 -0.47 8.51 -14.94
C THR A 307 -0.97 9.71 -14.14
N PHE A 308 -2.00 9.51 -13.30
CA PHE A 308 -2.49 10.56 -12.41
C PHE A 308 -1.40 11.06 -11.47
N LEU A 309 -0.74 10.14 -10.75
CA LEU A 309 0.35 10.48 -9.82
C LEU A 309 1.51 11.14 -10.56
N TRP A 310 1.97 10.56 -11.66
CA TRP A 310 3.10 11.11 -12.42
C TRP A 310 2.85 12.54 -12.86
N GLY A 311 1.68 12.80 -13.44
CA GLY A 311 1.33 14.14 -13.94
C GLY A 311 1.09 15.19 -12.84
N ARG A 312 0.98 14.79 -11.58
CA ARG A 312 0.79 15.69 -10.43
C ARG A 312 2.05 15.89 -9.61
N LEU A 313 3.02 14.98 -9.72
CA LEU A 313 4.22 14.95 -8.88
C LEU A 313 5.50 15.37 -9.62
N THR A 314 5.42 15.53 -10.96
CA THR A 314 6.56 15.95 -11.81
C THR A 314 6.45 17.37 -12.36
#